data_e5b657966a640507e9e82cc751db75c1
#
_entry.id   e5b657966a640507e9e82cc751db75c1
#
_cell.length_a   1.000
_cell.length_b   1.000
_cell.length_c   1.000
_cell.angle_alpha   90.00
_cell.angle_beta   90.00
_cell.angle_gamma   90.00
#
_symmetry.space_group_name_H-M   'P 1'
#
loop_
_entity.id
_entity.type
_entity.pdbx_description
1 polymer ?
#
loop_
_entity_poly.entity_id
_entity_poly.type
_entity_poly.pdbx_seq_one_letter_code
_entity_poly.pdbx_strand_id
1 'polypeptide(L)'
;MDEQADISVDEQADQAVEFTRGLVEAFGAKAEVASHLEDEDTVLVDVMGDNLGLLVGPRGATLAAVEELVRTVVQRQTGGHGVRVHVDVGGYRAKRREALSEFARQLAERVRDEDAEQSLEPMGASDRKVVHDVVAEMEGVTTTSEGEEPRRRVVIRPG
;
A
#
# COMPACT_ATOMS: atom_id res chain seq x y z
N MET A 1 -14.11 -15.11 34.10
CA MET A 1 -14.63 -15.08 32.72
C MET A 1 -14.60 -13.63 32.28
N ASP A 2 -13.57 -13.25 31.60
CA ASP A 2 -13.48 -11.91 31.01
C ASP A 2 -14.40 -11.90 29.80
N GLU A 3 -15.57 -11.35 29.98
CA GLU A 3 -16.45 -10.94 28.90
C GLU A 3 -15.76 -9.78 28.19
N GLN A 4 -14.83 -10.10 27.28
CA GLN A 4 -14.33 -9.12 26.35
C GLN A 4 -15.53 -8.67 25.54
N ALA A 5 -16.03 -7.47 25.83
CA ALA A 5 -17.08 -6.84 25.06
C ALA A 5 -16.63 -6.84 23.59
N ASP A 6 -17.41 -7.45 22.74
CA ASP A 6 -17.16 -7.50 21.31
C ASP A 6 -17.26 -6.05 20.79
N ILE A 7 -16.09 -5.44 20.53
CA ILE A 7 -16.02 -4.05 20.07
C ILE A 7 -16.57 -4.01 18.65
N SER A 8 -17.57 -3.18 18.42
CA SER A 8 -18.22 -3.05 17.12
C SER A 8 -17.25 -2.57 16.04
N VAL A 9 -17.58 -2.85 14.77
CA VAL A 9 -16.80 -2.39 13.62
C VAL A 9 -16.65 -0.86 13.62
N ASP A 10 -17.72 -0.16 13.97
CA ASP A 10 -17.71 1.31 14.04
C ASP A 10 -16.77 1.83 15.13
N GLU A 11 -16.77 1.21 16.31
CA GLU A 11 -15.84 1.56 17.39
C GLU A 11 -14.39 1.26 17.02
N GLN A 12 -14.13 0.17 16.31
CA GLN A 12 -12.80 -0.16 15.80
C GLN A 12 -12.33 0.87 14.75
N ALA A 13 -13.22 1.30 13.86
CA ALA A 13 -12.96 2.36 12.88
C ALA A 13 -12.64 3.69 13.58
N ASP A 14 -13.41 4.07 14.58
CA ASP A 14 -13.17 5.29 15.36
C ASP A 14 -11.82 5.26 16.07
N GLN A 15 -11.45 4.13 16.65
CA GLN A 15 -10.14 3.94 17.27
C GLN A 15 -8.99 4.08 16.26
N ALA A 16 -9.15 3.51 15.07
CA ALA A 16 -8.17 3.63 13.99
C ALA A 16 -8.00 5.09 13.54
N VAL A 17 -9.10 5.82 13.40
CA VAL A 17 -9.11 7.25 13.06
C VAL A 17 -8.43 8.09 14.14
N GLU A 18 -8.79 7.88 15.40
CA GLU A 18 -8.24 8.64 16.53
C GLU A 18 -6.72 8.44 16.65
N PHE A 19 -6.26 7.20 16.57
CA PHE A 19 -4.84 6.91 16.60
C PHE A 19 -4.10 7.50 15.41
N THR A 20 -4.64 7.38 14.22
CA THR A 20 -4.05 7.95 12.99
C THR A 20 -3.99 9.48 13.09
N ARG A 21 -5.02 10.12 13.61
CA ARG A 21 -5.04 11.57 13.84
C ARG A 21 -3.93 12.01 14.80
N GLY A 22 -3.70 11.25 15.87
CA GLY A 22 -2.59 11.49 16.80
C GLY A 22 -1.22 11.37 16.14
N LEU A 23 -1.03 10.38 15.25
CA LEU A 23 0.20 10.24 14.46
C LEU A 23 0.41 11.42 13.50
N VAL A 24 -0.63 11.83 12.78
CA VAL A 24 -0.58 12.99 11.87
C VAL A 24 -0.15 14.25 12.62
N GLU A 25 -0.73 14.51 13.78
CA GLU A 25 -0.35 15.63 14.65
C GLU A 25 1.10 15.52 15.12
N ALA A 26 1.54 14.35 15.53
CA ALA A 26 2.91 14.10 15.99
C ALA A 26 3.95 14.34 14.89
N PHE A 27 3.60 14.07 13.63
CA PHE A 27 4.43 14.44 12.47
C PHE A 27 4.40 15.93 12.13
N GLY A 28 3.59 16.72 12.81
CA GLY A 28 3.43 18.14 12.54
C GLY A 28 2.64 18.44 11.27
N ALA A 29 1.92 17.46 10.75
CA ALA A 29 1.09 17.62 9.56
C ALA A 29 -0.31 18.11 9.94
N LYS A 30 -0.95 18.82 9.00
CA LYS A 30 -2.35 19.23 9.08
C LYS A 30 -3.13 18.43 8.05
N ALA A 31 -3.98 17.55 8.51
CA ALA A 31 -4.77 16.70 7.63
C ALA A 31 -6.12 16.37 8.25
N GLU A 32 -7.06 16.05 7.39
CA GLU A 32 -8.32 15.42 7.79
C GLU A 32 -8.15 13.91 7.76
N VAL A 33 -8.64 13.23 8.79
CA VAL A 33 -8.61 11.78 8.91
C VAL A 33 -10.04 11.29 9.03
N ALA A 34 -10.42 10.42 8.11
CA ALA A 34 -11.75 9.82 8.07
C ALA A 34 -11.63 8.32 7.76
N SER A 35 -12.66 7.57 8.08
CA SER A 35 -12.73 6.14 7.75
C SER A 35 -13.99 5.83 6.95
N HIS A 36 -13.92 4.78 6.17
CA HIS A 36 -15.08 4.15 5.55
C HIS A 36 -14.84 2.64 5.40
N LEU A 37 -15.92 1.89 5.29
CA LEU A 37 -15.86 0.46 5.06
C LEU A 37 -15.58 0.17 3.58
N GLU A 38 -14.58 -0.63 3.30
CA GLU A 38 -14.35 -1.18 1.96
C GLU A 38 -15.22 -2.43 1.74
N ASP A 39 -15.39 -3.21 2.80
CA ASP A 39 -16.27 -4.38 2.88
C ASP A 39 -16.70 -4.62 4.35
N GLU A 40 -17.37 -5.74 4.63
CA GLU A 40 -17.91 -6.04 5.96
C GLU A 40 -16.82 -6.12 7.06
N ASP A 41 -15.58 -6.48 6.68
CA ASP A 41 -14.48 -6.75 7.60
C ASP A 41 -13.27 -5.81 7.41
N THR A 42 -13.38 -4.84 6.50
CA THR A 42 -12.22 -3.99 6.14
C THR A 42 -12.56 -2.51 6.26
N VAL A 43 -11.80 -1.83 7.09
CA VAL A 43 -11.86 -0.37 7.28
C VAL A 43 -10.69 0.29 6.55
N LEU A 44 -10.98 1.26 5.70
CA LEU A 44 -9.97 2.16 5.15
C LEU A 44 -9.96 3.46 5.95
N VAL A 45 -8.79 3.85 6.41
CA VAL A 45 -8.53 5.16 7.01
C VAL A 45 -7.84 6.05 5.98
N ASP A 46 -8.52 7.10 5.57
CA ASP A 46 -8.00 8.09 4.64
C ASP A 46 -7.46 9.32 5.36
N VAL A 47 -6.23 9.69 5.02
CA VAL A 47 -5.59 10.92 5.46
C VAL A 47 -5.50 11.88 4.27
N MET A 48 -6.21 13.00 4.35
CA MET A 48 -6.31 13.98 3.27
C MET A 48 -5.80 15.33 3.73
N GLY A 49 -4.98 15.97 2.92
CA GLY A 49 -4.39 17.27 3.20
C GLY A 49 -3.24 17.59 2.27
N ASP A 50 -2.53 18.66 2.58
CA ASP A 50 -1.37 19.13 1.82
C ASP A 50 -0.05 18.75 2.53
N ASN A 51 1.02 18.59 1.74
CA ASN A 51 2.37 18.32 2.25
C ASN A 51 2.48 17.07 3.14
N LEU A 52 1.85 15.99 2.74
CA LEU A 52 1.80 14.73 3.48
C LEU A 52 2.95 13.75 3.13
N GLY A 53 3.96 14.20 2.40
CA GLY A 53 5.06 13.35 1.92
C GLY A 53 5.82 12.61 3.03
N LEU A 54 5.95 13.20 4.23
CA LEU A 54 6.59 12.54 5.38
C LEU A 54 5.80 11.33 5.88
N LEU A 55 4.47 11.33 5.72
CA LEU A 55 3.60 10.22 6.10
C LEU A 55 3.60 9.08 5.06
N VAL A 56 4.07 9.35 3.87
CA VAL A 56 4.19 8.37 2.78
C VAL A 56 5.58 7.74 2.80
N GLY A 57 6.63 8.55 2.81
CA GLY A 57 8.02 8.11 2.74
C GLY A 57 8.44 7.56 1.37
N PRO A 58 9.72 7.16 1.22
CA PRO A 58 10.21 6.59 -0.02
C PRO A 58 9.43 5.33 -0.40
N ARG A 59 8.85 5.32 -1.60
CA ARG A 59 8.06 4.18 -2.13
C ARG A 59 6.91 3.73 -1.20
N GLY A 60 6.38 4.63 -0.37
CA GLY A 60 5.33 4.31 0.59
C GLY A 60 5.80 3.55 1.83
N ALA A 61 7.09 3.53 2.14
CA ALA A 61 7.63 2.79 3.29
C ALA A 61 7.10 3.32 4.63
N THR A 62 7.00 4.64 4.78
CA THR A 62 6.43 5.24 5.98
C THR A 62 4.94 4.95 6.08
N LEU A 63 4.20 5.03 4.98
CA LEU A 63 2.79 4.68 4.93
C LEU A 63 2.55 3.22 5.35
N ALA A 64 3.37 2.29 4.90
CA ALA A 64 3.30 0.88 5.31
C ALA A 64 3.53 0.71 6.82
N ALA A 65 4.49 1.44 7.38
CA ALA A 65 4.76 1.43 8.82
C ALA A 65 3.60 2.05 9.63
N VAL A 66 3.02 3.15 9.17
CA VAL A 66 1.83 3.77 9.77
C VAL A 66 0.66 2.80 9.78
N GLU A 67 0.39 2.14 8.67
CA GLU A 67 -0.68 1.13 8.58
C GLU A 67 -0.46 0.00 9.57
N GLU A 68 0.76 -0.50 9.72
CA GLU A 68 1.09 -1.56 10.68
C GLU A 68 0.87 -1.11 12.13
N LEU A 69 1.23 0.13 12.47
CA LEU A 69 0.97 0.68 13.81
C LEU A 69 -0.53 0.80 14.08
N VAL A 70 -1.30 1.34 13.16
CA VAL A 70 -2.77 1.48 13.29
C VAL A 70 -3.42 0.10 13.45
N ARG A 71 -3.03 -0.85 12.62
CA ARG A 71 -3.49 -2.24 12.69
C ARG A 71 -3.20 -2.86 14.06
N THR A 72 -1.99 -2.69 14.56
CA THR A 72 -1.56 -3.22 15.86
C THR A 72 -2.40 -2.65 17.01
N VAL A 73 -2.71 -1.37 16.99
CA VAL A 73 -3.54 -0.72 18.01
C VAL A 73 -4.94 -1.30 18.01
N VAL A 74 -5.58 -1.43 16.86
CA VAL A 74 -6.92 -2.02 16.75
C VAL A 74 -6.92 -3.48 17.17
N GLN A 75 -5.95 -4.27 16.73
CA GLN A 75 -5.84 -5.69 17.09
C GLN A 75 -5.65 -5.92 18.60
N ARG A 76 -4.89 -5.07 19.26
CA ARG A 76 -4.70 -5.16 20.72
C ARG A 76 -6.00 -4.98 21.49
N GLN A 77 -6.86 -4.11 21.02
CA GLN A 77 -8.12 -3.81 21.69
C GLN A 77 -9.17 -4.90 21.45
N THR A 78 -9.07 -5.61 20.34
CA THR A 78 -10.01 -6.66 19.95
C THR A 78 -9.53 -8.08 20.28
N GLY A 79 -8.39 -8.22 20.93
CA GLY A 79 -7.83 -9.55 21.21
C GLY A 79 -7.41 -10.34 19.96
N GLY A 80 -7.15 -9.65 18.85
CA GLY A 80 -6.70 -10.26 17.59
C GLY A 80 -7.82 -10.66 16.63
N HIS A 81 -9.08 -10.41 16.97
CA HIS A 81 -10.25 -10.76 16.16
C HIS A 81 -10.92 -9.52 15.52
N GLY A 82 -10.16 -8.45 15.33
CA GLY A 82 -10.66 -7.20 14.78
C GLY A 82 -10.78 -7.17 13.25
N VAL A 83 -11.34 -6.06 12.77
CA VAL A 83 -11.40 -5.73 11.32
C VAL A 83 -9.99 -5.62 10.73
N ARG A 84 -9.90 -5.82 9.43
CA ARG A 84 -8.71 -5.43 8.66
C ARG A 84 -8.69 -3.91 8.55
N VAL A 85 -7.52 -3.34 8.72
CA VAL A 85 -7.33 -1.88 8.60
C VAL A 85 -6.34 -1.60 7.49
N HIS A 86 -6.77 -0.78 6.55
CA HIS A 86 -5.91 -0.15 5.54
C HIS A 86 -5.79 1.33 5.84
N VAL A 87 -4.65 1.91 5.56
CA VAL A 87 -4.42 3.35 5.65
C VAL A 87 -3.93 3.86 4.31
N ASP A 88 -4.49 4.96 3.84
CA ASP A 88 -4.00 5.67 2.68
C ASP A 88 -3.78 7.14 3.00
N VAL A 89 -2.82 7.76 2.34
CA VAL A 89 -2.43 9.15 2.55
C VAL A 89 -2.43 9.87 1.21
N GLY A 90 -3.32 10.84 1.06
CA GLY A 90 -3.40 11.69 -0.14
C GLY A 90 -3.68 10.93 -1.44
N GLY A 91 -4.31 9.77 -1.38
CA GLY A 91 -4.54 8.93 -2.55
C GLY A 91 -3.27 8.30 -3.13
N TYR A 92 -2.23 8.13 -2.30
CA TYR A 92 -0.91 7.66 -2.73
C TYR A 92 -0.96 6.32 -3.46
N ARG A 93 -1.72 5.34 -2.95
CA ARG A 93 -1.74 3.98 -3.51
C ARG A 93 -2.24 3.95 -4.96
N ALA A 94 -3.30 4.71 -5.26
CA ALA A 94 -3.83 4.81 -6.62
C ALA A 94 -2.85 5.52 -7.57
N LYS A 95 -2.27 6.62 -7.13
CA LYS A 95 -1.27 7.38 -7.90
C LYS A 95 -0.01 6.54 -8.15
N ARG A 96 0.45 5.80 -7.16
CA ARG A 96 1.61 4.90 -7.29
C ARG A 96 1.34 3.80 -8.31
N ARG A 97 0.17 3.17 -8.24
CA ARG A 97 -0.23 2.12 -9.18
C ARG A 97 -0.28 2.63 -10.61
N GLU A 98 -0.88 3.81 -10.83
CA GLU A 98 -0.97 4.43 -12.14
C GLU A 98 0.41 4.76 -12.71
N ALA A 99 1.27 5.42 -11.93
CA ALA A 99 2.62 5.76 -12.34
C ALA A 99 3.47 4.51 -12.65
N LEU A 100 3.35 3.48 -11.83
CA LEU A 100 4.09 2.23 -12.03
C LEU A 100 3.57 1.44 -13.24
N SER A 101 2.27 1.45 -13.48
CA SER A 101 1.65 0.83 -14.65
C SER A 101 2.15 1.48 -15.95
N GLU A 102 2.18 2.79 -16.00
CA GLU A 102 2.68 3.53 -17.15
C GLU A 102 4.17 3.28 -17.38
N PHE A 103 4.97 3.34 -16.33
CA PHE A 103 6.40 3.03 -16.39
C PHE A 103 6.67 1.61 -16.89
N ALA A 104 5.94 0.62 -16.36
CA ALA A 104 6.08 -0.78 -16.75
C ALA A 104 5.73 -1.00 -18.23
N ARG A 105 4.68 -0.32 -18.71
CA ARG A 105 4.26 -0.39 -20.12
C ARG A 105 5.34 0.16 -21.05
N GLN A 106 5.86 1.35 -20.78
CA GLN A 106 6.92 1.97 -21.55
C GLN A 106 8.20 1.13 -21.55
N LEU A 107 8.57 0.57 -20.39
CA LEU A 107 9.77 -0.27 -20.30
C LEU A 107 9.59 -1.58 -21.06
N ALA A 108 8.43 -2.20 -21.00
CA ALA A 108 8.13 -3.44 -21.74
C ALA A 108 8.15 -3.22 -23.27
N GLU A 109 7.64 -2.09 -23.75
CA GLU A 109 7.75 -1.70 -25.18
C GLU A 109 9.20 -1.59 -25.60
N ARG A 110 10.04 -0.97 -24.77
CA ARG A 110 11.47 -0.86 -25.05
C ARG A 110 12.16 -2.22 -25.05
N VAL A 111 11.87 -3.08 -24.08
CA VAL A 111 12.39 -4.47 -24.03
C VAL A 111 12.07 -5.23 -25.31
N ARG A 112 10.82 -5.13 -25.77
CA ARG A 112 10.39 -5.77 -27.00
C ARG A 112 11.11 -5.22 -28.24
N ASP A 113 11.21 -3.90 -28.34
CA ASP A 113 11.74 -3.24 -29.52
C ASP A 113 13.29 -3.35 -29.64
N GLU A 114 13.97 -3.37 -28.51
CA GLU A 114 15.43 -3.51 -28.40
C GLU A 114 15.89 -4.98 -28.27
N ASP A 115 14.97 -5.91 -28.08
CA ASP A 115 15.24 -7.34 -27.82
C ASP A 115 16.24 -7.54 -26.68
N ALA A 116 16.09 -6.77 -25.60
CA ALA A 116 17.02 -6.72 -24.47
C ALA A 116 16.28 -6.72 -23.13
N GLU A 117 16.63 -7.64 -22.24
CA GLU A 117 16.02 -7.67 -20.90
C GLU A 117 16.33 -6.42 -20.08
N GLN A 118 15.39 -6.05 -19.23
CA GLN A 118 15.53 -4.95 -18.28
C GLN A 118 15.12 -5.39 -16.86
N SER A 119 15.96 -5.08 -15.90
CA SER A 119 15.66 -5.27 -14.48
C SER A 119 15.16 -3.96 -13.89
N LEU A 120 14.06 -4.03 -13.14
CA LEU A 120 13.58 -2.91 -12.34
C LEU A 120 14.31 -2.84 -11.00
N GLU A 121 14.18 -1.71 -10.33
CA GLU A 121 14.65 -1.59 -8.94
C GLU A 121 13.87 -2.52 -8.00
N PRO A 122 14.45 -2.92 -6.88
CA PRO A 122 13.73 -3.68 -5.87
C PRO A 122 12.46 -2.95 -5.41
N MET A 123 11.38 -3.69 -5.26
CA MET A 123 10.07 -3.15 -4.84
C MET A 123 9.28 -4.18 -4.05
N GLY A 124 8.32 -3.72 -3.27
CA GLY A 124 7.43 -4.58 -2.50
C GLY A 124 6.54 -5.48 -3.36
N ALA A 125 5.95 -6.49 -2.76
CA ALA A 125 5.14 -7.49 -3.46
C ALA A 125 3.95 -6.89 -4.21
N SER A 126 3.28 -5.90 -3.65
CA SER A 126 2.16 -5.22 -4.31
C SER A 126 2.57 -4.46 -5.57
N ASP A 127 3.71 -3.79 -5.53
CA ASP A 127 4.25 -3.08 -6.69
C ASP A 127 4.70 -4.07 -7.78
N ARG A 128 5.37 -5.16 -7.39
CA ARG A 128 5.75 -6.21 -8.35
C ARG A 128 4.53 -6.82 -9.05
N LYS A 129 3.45 -7.01 -8.30
CA LYS A 129 2.20 -7.50 -8.89
C LYS A 129 1.65 -6.54 -9.96
N VAL A 130 1.68 -5.25 -9.72
CA VAL A 130 1.25 -4.25 -10.72
C VAL A 130 2.06 -4.40 -12.01
N VAL A 131 3.38 -4.53 -11.91
CA VAL A 131 4.24 -4.71 -13.10
C VAL A 131 3.91 -6.00 -13.84
N HIS A 132 3.77 -7.12 -13.11
CA HIS A 132 3.40 -8.40 -13.73
C HIS A 132 2.06 -8.35 -14.45
N ASP A 133 1.05 -7.76 -13.81
CA ASP A 133 -0.30 -7.67 -14.38
C ASP A 133 -0.31 -6.81 -15.66
N VAL A 134 0.39 -5.68 -15.68
CA VAL A 134 0.48 -4.81 -16.86
C VAL A 134 1.20 -5.49 -18.02
N VAL A 135 2.35 -6.11 -17.76
CA VAL A 135 3.14 -6.76 -18.80
C VAL A 135 2.48 -8.03 -19.33
N ALA A 136 1.72 -8.74 -18.50
CA ALA A 136 0.96 -9.92 -18.92
C ALA A 136 -0.11 -9.62 -19.99
N GLU A 137 -0.57 -8.38 -20.10
CA GLU A 137 -1.50 -7.93 -21.13
C GLU A 137 -0.81 -7.57 -22.46
N MET A 138 0.53 -7.57 -22.49
CA MET A 138 1.33 -7.16 -23.66
C MET A 138 1.91 -8.38 -24.37
N GLU A 139 1.87 -8.36 -25.70
CA GLU A 139 2.49 -9.39 -26.52
C GLU A 139 3.99 -9.18 -26.70
N GLY A 140 4.75 -10.28 -26.77
CA GLY A 140 6.18 -10.27 -27.06
C GLY A 140 7.07 -9.90 -25.87
N VAL A 141 6.54 -9.92 -24.66
CA VAL A 141 7.28 -9.67 -23.42
C VAL A 141 6.80 -10.60 -22.31
N THR A 142 7.69 -10.93 -21.39
CA THR A 142 7.39 -11.72 -20.20
C THR A 142 8.07 -11.11 -18.96
N THR A 143 7.60 -11.50 -17.78
CA THR A 143 8.18 -11.03 -16.52
C THR A 143 8.49 -12.18 -15.56
N THR A 144 9.54 -12.00 -14.78
CA THR A 144 9.87 -12.86 -13.63
C THR A 144 10.23 -11.99 -12.43
N SER A 145 9.97 -12.48 -11.22
CA SER A 145 10.49 -11.87 -10.00
C SER A 145 11.76 -12.60 -9.58
N GLU A 146 12.83 -11.85 -9.34
CA GLU A 146 14.14 -12.37 -8.97
C GLU A 146 14.63 -11.73 -7.66
N GLY A 147 15.51 -12.46 -6.96
CA GLY A 147 16.09 -12.04 -5.70
C GLY A 147 15.21 -12.39 -4.49
N GLU A 148 15.69 -12.01 -3.32
CA GLU A 148 15.04 -12.22 -2.03
C GLU A 148 14.65 -10.89 -1.39
N GLU A 149 13.59 -10.90 -0.58
CA GLU A 149 13.21 -9.71 0.18
C GLU A 149 14.37 -9.24 1.11
N PRO A 150 14.61 -7.96 1.27
CA PRO A 150 13.88 -6.81 0.68
C PRO A 150 14.38 -6.35 -0.69
N ARG A 151 15.25 -7.10 -1.34
CA ARG A 151 15.87 -6.74 -2.64
C ARG A 151 15.25 -7.43 -3.84
N ARG A 152 14.06 -8.00 -3.67
CA ARG A 152 13.35 -8.68 -4.76
C ARG A 152 12.83 -7.70 -5.79
N ARG A 153 13.04 -8.03 -7.06
CA ARG A 153 12.75 -7.16 -8.22
C ARG A 153 12.05 -7.90 -9.34
N VAL A 154 11.48 -7.17 -10.25
CA VAL A 154 10.94 -7.71 -11.51
C VAL A 154 11.97 -7.53 -12.62
N VAL A 155 12.08 -8.55 -13.46
CA VAL A 155 12.84 -8.52 -14.72
C VAL A 155 11.86 -8.71 -15.86
N ILE A 156 11.92 -7.81 -16.85
CA ILE A 156 11.12 -7.88 -18.08
C ILE A 156 12.02 -8.42 -19.18
N ARG A 157 11.56 -9.45 -19.89
CA ARG A 157 12.30 -10.10 -21.00
C ARG A 157 11.50 -10.11 -22.28
N PRO A 158 12.18 -10.14 -23.44
CA PRO A 158 11.53 -10.51 -24.69
C PRO A 158 10.85 -11.87 -24.56
N GLY A 159 9.64 -12.01 -25.12
CA GLY A 159 8.82 -13.23 -25.02
C GLY A 159 9.01 -14.15 -26.19
#